data_ed042c98319e1c68f929a8b3418cc82e
#
_entry.id   ed042c98319e1c68f929a8b3418cc82e
#
_cell.length_a   1.000
_cell.length_b   1.000
_cell.length_c   1.000
_cell.angle_alpha   90.00
_cell.angle_beta   90.00
_cell.angle_gamma   90.00
#
_symmetry.space_group_name_H-M   'P 1'
#
loop_
_entity.id
_entity.type
_entity.pdbx_description
1 polymer ?
#
loop_
_entity_poly.entity_id
_entity_poly.type
_entity_poly.pdbx_seq_one_letter_code
_entity_poly.pdbx_strand_id
1 'polypeptide(L)'
;MTKIDTSRPESVLPTPSHTVGPFYGYALPFPGGGDIAPVGHPDTITVQGHVHDGGGNPLPDALVELWGPDPDGRVPQVDGSIRRDPATGGYLGRNGVEFTGWGRIQTDANGHWYARTLRPGALGRNAPYLSACVFARGLLVHLFTRIYLPGDEAALAADPLLARLDEERRGTLIAADQGRGTYRFDIRLQGEGETVFLEFQ
;
A
#
# COMPACT_ATOMS: atom_id res chain seq x y z
N MET A 1 21.16 -7.97 54.41
CA MET A 1 21.62 -7.51 53.10
C MET A 1 20.98 -8.43 52.06
N THR A 2 19.88 -8.02 51.48
CA THR A 2 19.12 -8.83 50.50
C THR A 2 19.79 -8.63 49.14
N LYS A 3 20.35 -9.73 48.60
CA LYS A 3 20.89 -9.70 47.25
C LYS A 3 19.75 -9.58 46.26
N ILE A 4 19.73 -8.50 45.49
CA ILE A 4 18.85 -8.36 44.34
C ILE A 4 19.41 -9.25 43.25
N ASP A 5 18.64 -10.26 42.86
CA ASP A 5 18.96 -11.15 41.73
C ASP A 5 18.72 -10.39 40.42
N THR A 6 19.78 -9.97 39.73
CA THR A 6 19.75 -9.26 38.45
C THR A 6 19.85 -10.21 37.24
N SER A 7 19.65 -11.51 37.40
CA SER A 7 19.96 -12.51 36.37
C SER A 7 18.88 -12.78 35.34
N ARG A 8 17.73 -12.14 35.41
CA ARG A 8 16.72 -12.11 34.30
C ARG A 8 16.18 -10.72 34.15
N PRO A 9 16.35 -10.09 32.98
CA PRO A 9 15.51 -8.95 32.67
C PRO A 9 14.07 -9.49 32.64
N GLU A 10 13.21 -8.94 33.52
CA GLU A 10 11.76 -9.12 33.37
C GLU A 10 11.44 -8.79 31.92
N SER A 11 10.79 -9.73 31.22
CA SER A 11 10.33 -9.47 29.85
C SER A 11 9.35 -8.30 29.92
N VAL A 12 9.84 -7.13 29.60
CA VAL A 12 8.98 -5.93 29.50
C VAL A 12 7.99 -6.21 28.40
N LEU A 13 6.72 -6.27 28.75
CA LEU A 13 5.66 -6.40 27.76
C LEU A 13 5.70 -5.17 26.83
N PRO A 14 5.51 -5.34 25.52
CA PRO A 14 5.46 -4.22 24.62
C PRO A 14 4.31 -3.29 25.00
N THR A 15 4.53 -2.00 24.87
CA THR A 15 3.45 -1.00 25.03
C THR A 15 2.30 -1.34 24.08
N PRO A 16 1.04 -1.34 24.56
CA PRO A 16 -0.11 -1.56 23.69
C PRO A 16 -0.11 -0.57 22.52
N SER A 17 -0.56 -1.06 21.36
CA SER A 17 -0.71 -0.22 20.19
C SER A 17 -1.71 0.90 20.43
N HIS A 18 -1.38 2.09 19.95
CA HIS A 18 -2.26 3.26 19.94
C HIS A 18 -2.78 3.48 18.52
N THR A 19 -3.98 4.11 18.40
CA THR A 19 -4.45 4.54 17.08
C THR A 19 -3.45 5.49 16.44
N VAL A 20 -3.37 5.46 15.11
CA VAL A 20 -2.51 6.36 14.32
C VAL A 20 -2.80 7.84 14.63
N GLY A 21 -4.03 8.16 15.03
CA GLY A 21 -4.49 9.52 15.28
C GLY A 21 -4.74 10.29 13.98
N PRO A 22 -5.44 11.44 14.04
CA PRO A 22 -5.89 12.14 12.83
C PRO A 22 -4.79 12.93 12.10
N PHE A 23 -3.63 13.16 12.72
CA PHE A 23 -2.59 14.02 12.15
C PHE A 23 -1.82 13.41 10.98
N TYR A 24 -1.86 12.09 10.80
CA TYR A 24 -1.20 11.45 9.65
C TYR A 24 -1.75 11.97 8.31
N GLY A 25 -3.06 12.25 8.23
CA GLY A 25 -3.70 12.81 7.04
C GLY A 25 -3.23 14.21 6.66
N TYR A 26 -2.59 14.95 7.58
CA TYR A 26 -2.04 16.28 7.33
C TYR A 26 -0.52 16.26 7.15
N ALA A 27 0.17 15.43 7.90
CA ALA A 27 1.62 15.46 7.97
C ALA A 27 2.30 14.59 6.90
N LEU A 28 1.65 13.52 6.46
CA LEU A 28 2.26 12.52 5.59
C LEU A 28 1.97 12.68 4.10
N PRO A 29 0.80 13.17 3.63
CA PRO A 29 0.57 13.43 2.22
C PRO A 29 1.53 14.48 1.66
N PHE A 30 1.88 14.34 0.40
CA PHE A 30 2.70 15.32 -0.32
C PHE A 30 2.25 15.40 -1.78
N PRO A 31 2.45 16.56 -2.46
CA PRO A 31 2.04 16.74 -3.84
C PRO A 31 2.65 15.69 -4.77
N GLY A 32 1.82 15.08 -5.63
CA GLY A 32 2.24 14.04 -6.56
C GLY A 32 2.56 12.69 -5.91
N GLY A 33 2.09 12.45 -4.69
CA GLY A 33 2.36 11.21 -3.95
C GLY A 33 1.94 9.94 -4.69
N GLY A 34 0.90 10.02 -5.52
CA GLY A 34 0.41 8.92 -6.37
C GLY A 34 1.07 8.83 -7.75
N ASP A 35 1.89 9.80 -8.16
CA ASP A 35 2.56 9.80 -9.47
C ASP A 35 3.88 9.01 -9.38
N ILE A 36 3.78 7.68 -9.34
CA ILE A 36 4.92 6.76 -9.14
C ILE A 36 5.73 6.59 -10.42
N ALA A 37 5.04 6.49 -11.56
CA ALA A 37 5.70 6.41 -12.87
C ALA A 37 6.40 7.73 -13.22
N PRO A 38 7.54 7.69 -13.92
CA PRO A 38 8.17 8.88 -14.47
C PRO A 38 7.20 9.68 -15.36
N VAL A 39 7.32 11.00 -15.33
CA VAL A 39 6.44 11.89 -16.09
C VAL A 39 6.51 11.57 -17.59
N GLY A 40 5.34 11.31 -18.20
CA GLY A 40 5.24 11.02 -19.63
C GLY A 40 5.69 9.61 -20.05
N HIS A 41 5.93 8.71 -19.12
CA HIS A 41 6.28 7.33 -19.46
C HIS A 41 5.12 6.65 -20.20
N PRO A 42 5.35 6.05 -21.41
CA PRO A 42 4.29 5.53 -22.26
C PRO A 42 3.51 4.36 -21.64
N ASP A 43 4.18 3.54 -20.84
CA ASP A 43 3.60 2.33 -20.23
C ASP A 43 3.00 2.61 -18.84
N THR A 44 2.67 3.87 -18.56
CA THR A 44 2.01 4.25 -17.31
C THR A 44 0.62 3.62 -17.22
N ILE A 45 0.36 2.93 -16.13
CA ILE A 45 -0.97 2.42 -15.75
C ILE A 45 -1.53 3.27 -14.61
N THR A 46 -2.86 3.23 -14.47
CA THR A 46 -3.57 3.81 -13.32
C THR A 46 -4.17 2.69 -12.48
N VAL A 47 -3.89 2.70 -11.18
CA VAL A 47 -4.59 1.88 -10.20
C VAL A 47 -5.37 2.82 -9.30
N GLN A 48 -6.67 2.58 -9.16
CA GLN A 48 -7.57 3.45 -8.41
C GLN A 48 -8.62 2.65 -7.66
N GLY A 49 -9.28 3.25 -6.71
CA GLY A 49 -10.38 2.63 -5.98
C GLY A 49 -10.86 3.49 -4.82
N HIS A 50 -11.61 2.88 -3.92
CA HIS A 50 -12.11 3.52 -2.73
C HIS A 50 -11.67 2.75 -1.49
N VAL A 51 -11.54 3.45 -0.38
CA VAL A 51 -11.37 2.82 0.94
C VAL A 51 -12.69 2.93 1.69
N HIS A 52 -13.20 1.79 2.19
CA HIS A 52 -14.47 1.70 2.91
C HIS A 52 -14.27 1.13 4.32
N ASP A 53 -15.08 1.60 5.25
CA ASP A 53 -15.22 1.01 6.59
C ASP A 53 -16.07 -0.28 6.57
N GLY A 54 -16.28 -0.89 7.75
CA GLY A 54 -17.11 -2.09 7.91
C GLY A 54 -18.60 -1.88 7.64
N GLY A 55 -19.08 -0.64 7.63
CA GLY A 55 -20.44 -0.26 7.25
C GLY A 55 -20.59 0.03 5.76
N GLY A 56 -19.51 -0.06 4.99
CA GLY A 56 -19.50 0.29 3.56
C GLY A 56 -19.41 1.79 3.29
N ASN A 57 -19.18 2.62 4.32
CA ASN A 57 -19.02 4.06 4.12
C ASN A 57 -17.61 4.38 3.61
N PRO A 58 -17.47 5.36 2.70
CA PRO A 58 -16.16 5.79 2.24
C PRO A 58 -15.38 6.50 3.34
N LEU A 59 -14.06 6.28 3.36
CA LEU A 59 -13.15 6.91 4.33
C LEU A 59 -12.37 8.05 3.66
N PRO A 60 -12.66 9.32 4.03
CA PRO A 60 -12.10 10.49 3.35
C PRO A 60 -10.66 10.85 3.79
N ASP A 61 -10.11 10.17 4.77
CA ASP A 61 -8.81 10.46 5.34
C ASP A 61 -7.92 9.22 5.47
N ALA A 62 -8.22 8.18 4.74
CA ALA A 62 -7.33 7.03 4.65
C ALA A 62 -6.07 7.39 3.87
N LEU A 63 -4.98 6.73 4.20
CA LEU A 63 -3.69 6.86 3.51
C LEU A 63 -3.31 5.49 2.97
N VAL A 64 -3.03 5.43 1.67
CA VAL A 64 -2.58 4.22 0.98
C VAL A 64 -1.14 4.42 0.54
N GLU A 65 -0.22 3.61 1.04
CA GLU A 65 1.13 3.54 0.52
C GLU A 65 1.24 2.35 -0.42
N LEU A 66 1.84 2.57 -1.58
CA LEU A 66 2.09 1.53 -2.58
C LEU A 66 3.57 1.32 -2.77
N TRP A 67 3.95 0.06 -2.93
CA TRP A 67 5.29 -0.38 -3.28
C TRP A 67 5.20 -1.41 -4.41
N GLY A 68 6.01 -1.22 -5.46
CA GLY A 68 6.05 -2.15 -6.57
C GLY A 68 7.45 -2.26 -7.18
N PRO A 69 7.78 -3.43 -7.73
CA PRO A 69 8.95 -3.58 -8.58
C PRO A 69 8.75 -2.83 -9.90
N ASP A 70 9.85 -2.68 -10.63
CA ASP A 70 9.80 -2.26 -12.03
C ASP A 70 9.16 -3.38 -12.91
N PRO A 71 8.91 -3.12 -14.21
CA PRO A 71 8.34 -4.12 -15.11
C PRO A 71 9.19 -5.39 -15.27
N ASP A 72 10.49 -5.31 -15.01
CA ASP A 72 11.41 -6.46 -15.04
C ASP A 72 11.42 -7.26 -13.73
N GLY A 73 10.63 -6.87 -12.74
CA GLY A 73 10.59 -7.52 -11.42
C GLY A 73 11.76 -7.16 -10.51
N ARG A 74 12.41 -6.01 -10.73
CA ARG A 74 13.49 -5.52 -9.87
C ARG A 74 12.95 -4.49 -8.89
N VAL A 75 13.36 -4.60 -7.64
CA VAL A 75 13.06 -3.57 -6.64
C VAL A 75 13.93 -2.35 -6.91
N PRO A 76 13.34 -1.17 -7.17
CA PRO A 76 14.10 0.04 -7.41
C PRO A 76 15.05 0.36 -6.26
N GLN A 77 16.29 0.73 -6.59
CA GLN A 77 17.32 1.14 -5.62
C GLN A 77 17.83 2.54 -5.97
N VAL A 78 16.88 3.46 -6.07
CA VAL A 78 17.15 4.87 -6.36
C VAL A 78 16.84 5.72 -5.14
N ASP A 79 17.42 6.91 -5.09
CA ASP A 79 17.19 7.86 -4.00
C ASP A 79 15.70 8.21 -3.86
N GLY A 80 15.30 8.54 -2.65
CA GLY A 80 13.91 8.66 -2.23
C GLY A 80 13.01 9.52 -3.13
N SER A 81 11.75 9.15 -3.16
CA SER A 81 10.73 9.79 -3.99
C SER A 81 10.41 11.22 -3.57
N ILE A 82 10.65 11.59 -2.32
CA ILE A 82 10.24 12.86 -1.75
C ILE A 82 11.37 13.88 -1.88
N ARG A 83 11.09 14.99 -2.56
CA ARG A 83 11.98 16.14 -2.61
C ARG A 83 11.61 17.13 -1.51
N ARG A 84 12.61 17.60 -0.78
CA ARG A 84 12.44 18.58 0.29
C ARG A 84 13.28 19.83 0.03
N ASP A 85 12.75 20.96 0.45
CA ASP A 85 13.50 22.20 0.53
C ASP A 85 14.52 22.08 1.69
N PRO A 86 15.82 22.20 1.44
CA PRO A 86 16.84 22.09 2.48
C PRO A 86 16.78 23.21 3.52
N ALA A 87 16.19 24.38 3.19
CA ALA A 87 16.12 25.52 4.10
C ALA A 87 14.91 25.43 5.05
N THR A 88 13.77 24.98 4.55
CA THR A 88 12.51 24.97 5.32
C THR A 88 12.09 23.58 5.76
N GLY A 89 12.66 22.51 5.18
CA GLY A 89 12.24 21.13 5.35
C GLY A 89 10.90 20.81 4.67
N GLY A 90 10.28 21.80 4.01
CA GLY A 90 9.00 21.64 3.32
C GLY A 90 9.07 20.71 2.12
N TYR A 91 7.92 20.20 1.69
CA TYR A 91 7.83 19.35 0.50
C TYR A 91 7.92 20.20 -0.77
N LEU A 92 8.83 19.81 -1.67
CA LEU A 92 8.95 20.38 -3.03
C LEU A 92 8.22 19.54 -4.09
N GLY A 93 7.70 18.38 -3.71
CA GLY A 93 7.07 17.43 -4.60
C GLY A 93 7.82 16.11 -4.69
N ARG A 94 7.64 15.41 -5.81
CA ARG A 94 8.20 14.09 -6.07
C ARG A 94 9.39 14.15 -7.02
N ASN A 95 10.32 13.19 -6.92
CA ASN A 95 11.24 12.86 -7.99
C ASN A 95 10.43 12.26 -9.16
N GLY A 96 10.23 13.01 -10.22
CA GLY A 96 9.46 12.59 -11.41
C GLY A 96 10.33 12.07 -12.56
N VAL A 97 11.64 11.89 -12.33
CA VAL A 97 12.60 11.46 -13.35
C VAL A 97 12.79 9.95 -13.32
N GLU A 98 12.91 9.38 -12.12
CA GLU A 98 13.20 7.97 -11.93
C GLU A 98 11.98 7.23 -11.38
N PHE A 99 11.83 5.96 -11.76
CA PHE A 99 10.85 5.08 -11.16
C PHE A 99 11.35 4.61 -9.79
N THR A 100 10.70 5.09 -8.72
CA THR A 100 11.07 4.75 -7.34
C THR A 100 10.26 3.59 -6.79
N GLY A 101 9.22 3.14 -7.51
CA GLY A 101 8.34 2.05 -7.10
C GLY A 101 7.45 2.35 -5.89
N TRP A 102 7.56 3.54 -5.29
CA TRP A 102 6.83 3.90 -4.06
C TRP A 102 5.93 5.12 -4.25
N GLY A 103 4.74 5.07 -3.66
CA GLY A 103 3.81 6.20 -3.59
C GLY A 103 3.06 6.24 -2.28
N ARG A 104 2.55 7.44 -1.94
CA ARG A 104 1.70 7.68 -0.78
C ARG A 104 0.54 8.57 -1.17
N ILE A 105 -0.65 8.03 -1.06
CA ILE A 105 -1.88 8.61 -1.57
C ILE A 105 -2.87 8.78 -0.43
N GLN A 106 -3.40 9.99 -0.25
CA GLN A 106 -4.54 10.23 0.62
C GLN A 106 -5.84 10.04 -0.18
N THR A 107 -6.87 9.49 0.46
CA THR A 107 -8.20 9.46 -0.10
C THR A 107 -8.83 10.86 -0.11
N ASP A 108 -9.66 11.13 -1.10
CA ASP A 108 -10.48 12.35 -1.17
C ASP A 108 -11.73 12.26 -0.28
N ALA A 109 -12.59 13.28 -0.35
CA ALA A 109 -13.83 13.36 0.43
C ALA A 109 -14.81 12.19 0.19
N ASN A 110 -14.67 11.49 -0.93
CA ASN A 110 -15.47 10.33 -1.30
C ASN A 110 -14.76 8.99 -1.01
N GLY A 111 -13.63 9.03 -0.32
CA GLY A 111 -12.81 7.84 -0.05
C GLY A 111 -12.02 7.33 -1.25
N HIS A 112 -11.99 8.09 -2.35
CA HIS A 112 -11.31 7.70 -3.59
C HIS A 112 -9.81 7.98 -3.51
N TRP A 113 -9.02 7.06 -4.05
CA TRP A 113 -7.57 7.16 -4.22
C TRP A 113 -7.16 6.72 -5.62
N TYR A 114 -6.04 7.20 -6.10
CA TYR A 114 -5.44 6.70 -7.34
C TYR A 114 -3.92 6.83 -7.33
N ALA A 115 -3.27 5.94 -8.07
CA ALA A 115 -1.84 5.99 -8.36
C ALA A 115 -1.58 5.78 -9.84
N ARG A 116 -0.58 6.45 -10.36
CA ARG A 116 -0.02 6.27 -11.70
C ARG A 116 1.33 5.61 -11.55
N THR A 117 1.43 4.38 -12.01
CA THR A 117 2.64 3.56 -11.84
C THR A 117 2.97 2.80 -13.12
N LEU A 118 4.04 2.04 -13.10
CA LEU A 118 4.32 1.04 -14.13
C LEU A 118 3.71 -0.31 -13.72
N ARG A 119 3.38 -1.14 -14.71
CA ARG A 119 2.93 -2.51 -14.40
C ARG A 119 4.07 -3.25 -13.71
N PRO A 120 3.85 -3.80 -12.50
CA PRO A 120 4.90 -4.52 -11.79
C PRO A 120 5.27 -5.80 -12.52
N GLY A 121 6.56 -6.14 -12.54
CA GLY A 121 7.03 -7.47 -12.88
C GLY A 121 6.92 -8.44 -11.71
N ALA A 122 7.14 -9.72 -11.97
CA ALA A 122 7.09 -10.78 -10.96
C ALA A 122 8.27 -10.67 -9.97
N LEU A 123 7.99 -10.83 -8.68
CA LEU A 123 9.02 -10.97 -7.63
C LEU A 123 9.17 -12.43 -7.23
N GLY A 124 10.25 -13.06 -7.69
CA GLY A 124 10.53 -14.45 -7.40
C GLY A 124 9.44 -15.39 -7.95
N ARG A 125 8.74 -16.10 -7.06
CA ARG A 125 7.67 -17.05 -7.43
C ARG A 125 6.26 -16.46 -7.37
N ASN A 126 6.14 -15.18 -7.01
CA ASN A 126 4.84 -14.53 -6.91
C ASN A 126 4.40 -14.01 -8.29
N ALA A 127 3.10 -14.02 -8.53
CA ALA A 127 2.51 -13.25 -9.63
C ALA A 127 2.82 -11.75 -9.45
N PRO A 128 2.82 -10.94 -10.51
CA PRO A 128 3.03 -9.50 -10.40
C PRO A 128 2.01 -8.83 -9.48
N TYR A 129 2.47 -8.08 -8.49
CA TYR A 129 1.61 -7.36 -7.54
C TYR A 129 2.23 -6.03 -7.09
N LEU A 130 1.39 -5.14 -6.60
CA LEU A 130 1.77 -3.98 -5.79
C LEU A 130 1.52 -4.32 -4.32
N SER A 131 2.51 -4.09 -3.44
CA SER A 131 2.28 -4.11 -2.01
C SER A 131 1.55 -2.84 -1.60
N ALA A 132 0.55 -2.96 -0.74
CA ALA A 132 -0.16 -1.82 -0.19
C ALA A 132 -0.12 -1.83 1.34
N CYS A 133 0.07 -0.66 1.92
CA CYS A 133 -0.05 -0.42 3.35
C CYS A 133 -1.12 0.65 3.56
N VAL A 134 -2.12 0.34 4.38
CA VAL A 134 -3.28 1.19 4.58
C VAL A 134 -3.31 1.72 6.02
N PHE A 135 -3.48 3.03 6.14
CA PHE A 135 -3.70 3.72 7.40
C PHE A 135 -5.08 4.35 7.36
N ALA A 136 -5.84 4.20 8.42
CA ALA A 136 -7.14 4.82 8.53
C ALA A 136 -7.42 5.20 9.98
N ARG A 137 -8.29 6.18 10.18
CA ARG A 137 -8.73 6.61 11.50
C ARG A 137 -9.41 5.45 12.23
N GLY A 138 -9.02 5.23 13.48
CA GLY A 138 -9.57 4.14 14.30
C GLY A 138 -8.78 2.83 14.23
N LEU A 139 -7.89 2.64 13.26
CA LEU A 139 -6.99 1.50 13.26
C LEU A 139 -5.92 1.64 14.35
N LEU A 140 -5.66 0.56 15.08
CA LEU A 140 -4.57 0.51 16.06
C LEU A 140 -3.22 0.26 15.40
N VAL A 141 -3.22 -0.44 14.27
CA VAL A 141 -2.06 -0.74 13.44
C VAL A 141 -2.42 -0.54 11.97
N HIS A 142 -1.42 -0.25 11.15
CA HIS A 142 -1.60 -0.23 9.71
C HIS A 142 -1.88 -1.64 9.16
N LEU A 143 -2.55 -1.72 8.01
CA LEU A 143 -2.92 -2.99 7.39
C LEU A 143 -2.12 -3.19 6.10
N PHE A 144 -1.52 -4.36 5.95
CA PHE A 144 -0.80 -4.74 4.73
C PHE A 144 -1.67 -5.59 3.83
N THR A 145 -1.62 -5.35 2.52
CA THR A 145 -2.26 -6.19 1.51
C THR A 145 -1.45 -6.20 0.22
N ARG A 146 -1.92 -6.95 -0.77
CA ARG A 146 -1.38 -6.99 -2.12
C ARG A 146 -2.46 -6.68 -3.13
N ILE A 147 -2.09 -5.97 -4.19
CA ILE A 147 -2.95 -5.67 -5.33
C ILE A 147 -2.39 -6.42 -6.53
N TYR A 148 -3.02 -7.50 -6.91
CA TYR A 148 -2.67 -8.26 -8.10
C TYR A 148 -3.37 -7.66 -9.33
N LEU A 149 -2.67 -7.59 -10.45
CA LEU A 149 -3.23 -7.11 -11.71
C LEU A 149 -3.64 -8.31 -12.59
N PRO A 150 -4.83 -8.28 -13.18
CA PRO A 150 -5.29 -9.34 -14.08
C PRO A 150 -4.47 -9.40 -15.38
N GLY A 151 -4.59 -10.50 -16.13
CA GLY A 151 -4.00 -10.66 -17.46
C GLY A 151 -2.97 -11.77 -17.58
N ASP A 152 -2.52 -12.38 -16.49
CA ASP A 152 -1.76 -13.63 -16.47
C ASP A 152 -2.39 -14.60 -15.47
N GLU A 153 -3.43 -15.27 -15.92
CA GLU A 153 -4.20 -16.21 -15.08
C GLU A 153 -3.35 -17.39 -14.60
N ALA A 154 -2.35 -17.80 -15.40
CA ALA A 154 -1.46 -18.89 -15.02
C ALA A 154 -0.54 -18.47 -13.87
N ALA A 155 0.02 -17.26 -13.91
CA ALA A 155 0.81 -16.72 -12.83
C ALA A 155 -0.03 -16.51 -11.55
N LEU A 156 -1.26 -15.98 -11.69
CA LEU A 156 -2.18 -15.80 -10.55
C LEU A 156 -2.54 -17.14 -9.89
N ALA A 157 -2.82 -18.18 -10.70
CA ALA A 157 -3.13 -19.52 -10.17
C ALA A 157 -1.95 -20.18 -9.47
N ALA A 158 -0.71 -19.87 -9.89
CA ALA A 158 0.52 -20.41 -9.32
C ALA A 158 1.05 -19.59 -8.12
N ASP A 159 0.47 -18.43 -7.83
CA ASP A 159 0.93 -17.56 -6.75
C ASP A 159 0.75 -18.24 -5.36
N PRO A 160 1.81 -18.30 -4.53
CA PRO A 160 1.76 -19.01 -3.25
C PRO A 160 0.74 -18.46 -2.24
N LEU A 161 0.43 -17.15 -2.29
CA LEU A 161 -0.59 -16.56 -1.43
C LEU A 161 -1.99 -16.86 -1.97
N LEU A 162 -2.22 -16.56 -3.25
CA LEU A 162 -3.53 -16.75 -3.87
C LEU A 162 -3.98 -18.21 -3.87
N ALA A 163 -3.05 -19.17 -4.00
CA ALA A 163 -3.33 -20.60 -3.96
C ALA A 163 -3.83 -21.09 -2.59
N ARG A 164 -3.63 -20.34 -1.52
CA ARG A 164 -4.09 -20.69 -0.15
C ARG A 164 -5.47 -20.13 0.18
N LEU A 165 -6.00 -19.24 -0.66
CA LEU A 165 -7.26 -18.57 -0.44
C LEU A 165 -8.37 -19.28 -1.26
N ASP A 166 -9.58 -19.32 -0.70
CA ASP A 166 -10.76 -19.63 -1.48
C ASP A 166 -11.03 -18.57 -2.56
N GLU A 167 -11.96 -18.84 -3.46
CA GLU A 167 -12.23 -18.00 -4.62
C GLU A 167 -12.70 -16.59 -4.21
N GLU A 168 -13.57 -16.51 -3.22
CA GLU A 168 -14.14 -15.25 -2.72
C GLU A 168 -13.03 -14.37 -2.12
N ARG A 169 -12.24 -14.92 -1.21
CA ARG A 169 -11.12 -14.21 -0.57
C ARG A 169 -10.03 -13.83 -1.57
N ARG A 170 -9.74 -14.73 -2.52
CA ARG A 170 -8.80 -14.43 -3.61
C ARG A 170 -9.25 -13.25 -4.45
N GLY A 171 -10.55 -13.16 -4.75
CA GLY A 171 -11.16 -12.06 -5.52
C GLY A 171 -10.92 -10.69 -4.88
N THR A 172 -10.80 -10.61 -3.55
CA THR A 172 -10.53 -9.33 -2.85
C THR A 172 -9.11 -8.80 -3.05
N LEU A 173 -8.20 -9.59 -3.61
CA LEU A 173 -6.81 -9.19 -3.88
C LEU A 173 -6.55 -8.88 -5.36
N ILE A 174 -7.50 -9.15 -6.27
CA ILE A 174 -7.31 -8.98 -7.71
C ILE A 174 -8.08 -7.73 -8.17
N ALA A 175 -7.36 -6.78 -8.75
CA ALA A 175 -7.96 -5.58 -9.30
C ALA A 175 -8.81 -5.89 -10.55
N ALA A 176 -9.89 -5.16 -10.74
CA ALA A 176 -10.72 -5.25 -11.92
C ALA A 176 -10.14 -4.40 -13.06
N ASP A 177 -9.94 -5.00 -14.24
CA ASP A 177 -9.53 -4.27 -15.44
C ASP A 177 -10.69 -3.40 -15.96
N GLN A 178 -10.44 -2.10 -16.06
CA GLN A 178 -11.39 -1.13 -16.61
C GLN A 178 -11.04 -0.72 -18.06
N GLY A 179 -10.03 -1.34 -18.63
CA GLY A 179 -9.51 -1.02 -19.95
C GLY A 179 -8.57 0.18 -19.95
N ARG A 180 -7.85 0.36 -21.06
CA ARG A 180 -6.91 1.47 -21.29
C ARG A 180 -5.83 1.63 -20.20
N GLY A 181 -5.36 0.52 -19.61
CA GLY A 181 -4.36 0.54 -18.55
C GLY A 181 -4.87 1.06 -17.20
N THR A 182 -6.19 1.04 -16.99
CA THR A 182 -6.81 1.44 -15.72
C THR A 182 -7.34 0.22 -14.99
N TYR A 183 -7.01 0.11 -13.69
CA TYR A 183 -7.36 -0.99 -12.82
C TYR A 183 -8.07 -0.45 -11.58
N ARG A 184 -9.19 -1.07 -11.20
CA ARG A 184 -9.92 -0.71 -9.99
C ARG A 184 -9.66 -1.70 -8.88
N PHE A 185 -9.29 -1.20 -7.72
CA PHE A 185 -9.09 -1.96 -6.49
C PHE A 185 -9.70 -1.21 -5.30
N ASP A 186 -10.84 -1.67 -4.84
CA ASP A 186 -11.49 -1.14 -3.64
C ASP A 186 -10.94 -1.85 -2.40
N ILE A 187 -10.68 -1.10 -1.35
CA ILE A 187 -10.16 -1.60 -0.08
C ILE A 187 -11.30 -1.55 0.94
N ARG A 188 -11.72 -2.70 1.44
CA ARG A 188 -12.68 -2.83 2.53
C ARG A 188 -11.95 -3.23 3.79
N LEU A 189 -11.99 -2.35 4.79
CA LEU A 189 -11.22 -2.56 6.02
C LEU A 189 -11.82 -3.64 6.91
N GLN A 190 -13.12 -3.92 6.75
CA GLN A 190 -13.85 -4.84 7.62
C GLN A 190 -15.20 -5.23 7.01
N GLY A 191 -15.77 -6.37 7.43
CA GLY A 191 -17.13 -6.79 7.07
C GLY A 191 -17.20 -7.65 5.83
N GLU A 192 -18.37 -7.68 5.18
CA GLU A 192 -18.60 -8.47 3.98
C GLU A 192 -17.70 -8.02 2.83
N GLY A 193 -16.99 -8.95 2.21
CA GLY A 193 -16.00 -8.66 1.17
C GLY A 193 -14.75 -7.94 1.69
N GLU A 194 -14.43 -8.08 2.98
CA GLU A 194 -13.21 -7.55 3.59
C GLU A 194 -11.99 -7.95 2.76
N THR A 195 -11.15 -6.97 2.42
CA THR A 195 -9.87 -7.21 1.76
C THR A 195 -9.00 -8.14 2.60
N VAL A 196 -8.33 -9.10 1.98
CA VAL A 196 -7.38 -9.95 2.69
C VAL A 196 -6.19 -9.10 3.14
N PHE A 197 -6.00 -8.99 4.45
CA PHE A 197 -4.83 -8.36 5.04
C PHE A 197 -3.82 -9.40 5.50
N LEU A 198 -2.54 -9.01 5.48
CA LEU A 198 -1.40 -9.87 5.77
C LEU A 198 -0.82 -9.53 7.14
N GLU A 199 -0.60 -10.55 7.96
CA GLU A 199 0.16 -10.44 9.20
C GLU A 199 1.56 -11.00 8.97
N PHE A 200 2.58 -10.24 9.36
CA PHE A 200 3.97 -10.65 9.35
C PHE A 200 4.39 -11.01 10.77
N GLN A 201 4.72 -12.28 10.99
CA GLN A 201 5.23 -12.80 12.26
C GLN A 201 6.74 -12.67 12.32
#